data_9c819b3f4b358f3bd654018662093350
#
_entry.id   9c819b3f4b358f3bd654018662093350
#
_cell.length_a   1.000
_cell.length_b   1.000
_cell.length_c   1.000
_cell.angle_alpha   90.00
_cell.angle_beta   90.00
_cell.angle_gamma   90.00
#
_symmetry.space_group_name_H-M   'P 1'
#
loop_
_entity.id
_entity.type
_entity.pdbx_description
1 polymer ?
#
loop_
_entity_poly.entity_id
_entity_poly.type
_entity_poly.pdbx_seq_one_letter_code
_entity_poly.pdbx_strand_id
1 'polypeptide(L)'
;MKTGSFWIGGKHAVLSAIKNPKRKINKLIITEENQKDFAPKNFDKKILIEIKDKKEIDKIFISENIVHQGVALEIENIPVVELKEYLKNKNNSKNTVVVLDDITDQRNIGSIIRSCSAFNIDAVILLEKNYNAKNKMMYKSASGAMELVNVIPVSNITNALEVLKKNNYWVYGLDGHAKENIEDQKWSNQNAFVFGSEGEGLRRLVKENCDHLIKIKINKEIESLNVSNAVSVTLGIFRLLERKN
;
A
#
# COMPACT_ATOMS: atom_id res chain seq x y z
N MET A 1 4.39 4.82 23.84
CA MET A 1 4.04 5.97 22.98
C MET A 1 2.52 6.15 23.02
N LYS A 2 2.01 7.35 23.27
CA LYS A 2 0.57 7.61 23.19
C LYS A 2 0.15 7.36 21.74
N THR A 3 -0.70 6.37 21.53
CA THR A 3 -1.35 6.08 20.24
C THR A 3 -2.28 7.24 19.92
N GLY A 4 -1.74 8.29 19.26
CA GLY A 4 -2.55 9.43 18.86
C GLY A 4 -3.50 9.04 17.74
N SER A 5 -4.77 9.38 17.88
CA SER A 5 -5.75 9.28 16.79
C SER A 5 -5.45 10.28 15.67
N PHE A 6 -6.01 10.03 14.48
CA PHE A 6 -5.97 10.93 13.34
C PHE A 6 -7.22 10.73 12.47
N TRP A 7 -7.47 11.71 11.60
CA TRP A 7 -8.65 11.71 10.74
C TRP A 7 -8.33 11.22 9.33
N ILE A 8 -9.21 10.37 8.78
CA ILE A 8 -9.23 9.99 7.37
C ILE A 8 -10.54 10.46 6.73
N GLY A 9 -10.50 10.77 5.43
CA GLY A 9 -11.64 11.24 4.64
C GLY A 9 -11.85 10.45 3.36
N GLY A 10 -13.07 10.49 2.85
CA GLY A 10 -13.49 9.80 1.63
C GLY A 10 -14.23 8.50 1.90
N LYS A 11 -15.39 8.33 1.24
CA LYS A 11 -16.35 7.24 1.52
C LYS A 11 -15.72 5.86 1.53
N HIS A 12 -14.93 5.51 0.51
CA HIS A 12 -14.32 4.18 0.40
C HIS A 12 -13.31 3.91 1.52
N ALA A 13 -12.44 4.88 1.84
CA ALA A 13 -11.46 4.73 2.91
C ALA A 13 -12.15 4.54 4.26
N VAL A 14 -13.17 5.35 4.55
CA VAL A 14 -13.94 5.29 5.78
C VAL A 14 -14.70 3.98 5.91
N LEU A 15 -15.41 3.53 4.86
CA LEU A 15 -16.15 2.26 4.88
C LEU A 15 -15.22 1.05 5.08
N SER A 16 -14.05 1.05 4.42
CA SER A 16 -13.07 -0.03 4.60
C SER A 16 -12.53 -0.06 6.03
N ALA A 17 -12.23 1.10 6.61
CA ALA A 17 -11.76 1.19 7.99
C ALA A 17 -12.82 0.71 9.01
N ILE A 18 -14.09 1.03 8.79
CA ILE A 18 -15.19 0.57 9.64
C ILE A 18 -15.33 -0.96 9.58
N LYS A 19 -15.21 -1.55 8.40
CA LYS A 19 -15.29 -3.00 8.20
C LYS A 19 -14.10 -3.77 8.74
N ASN A 20 -12.94 -3.13 8.94
CA ASN A 20 -11.76 -3.80 9.47
C ASN A 20 -11.90 -4.07 10.98
N PRO A 21 -11.97 -5.34 11.43
CA PRO A 21 -12.15 -5.65 12.85
C PRO A 21 -10.98 -5.21 13.73
N LYS A 22 -9.77 -5.09 13.14
CA LYS A 22 -8.55 -4.65 13.84
C LYS A 22 -8.46 -3.14 14.01
N ARG A 23 -9.29 -2.36 13.29
CA ARG A 23 -9.24 -0.90 13.35
C ARG A 23 -9.99 -0.38 14.56
N LYS A 24 -9.31 0.36 15.40
CA LYS A 24 -9.95 1.12 16.49
C LYS A 24 -10.46 2.44 15.93
N ILE A 25 -11.73 2.70 16.19
CA ILE A 25 -12.49 3.86 15.71
C ILE A 25 -12.96 4.64 16.92
N ASN A 26 -12.71 5.95 16.91
CA ASN A 26 -13.14 6.84 17.98
C ASN A 26 -14.46 7.53 17.61
N LYS A 27 -14.55 8.07 16.37
CA LYS A 27 -15.68 8.92 15.99
C LYS A 27 -15.83 8.99 14.47
N LEU A 28 -17.07 9.05 14.02
CA LEU A 28 -17.46 9.29 12.64
C LEU A 28 -18.23 10.60 12.54
N ILE A 29 -17.84 11.50 11.64
CA ILE A 29 -18.57 12.70 11.29
C ILE A 29 -19.03 12.56 9.84
N ILE A 30 -20.31 12.83 9.60
CA ILE A 30 -20.92 12.73 8.27
C ILE A 30 -21.83 13.94 8.00
N THR A 31 -22.00 14.27 6.72
CA THR A 31 -23.08 15.17 6.30
C THR A 31 -24.41 14.43 6.28
N GLU A 32 -25.50 15.19 6.31
CA GLU A 32 -26.86 14.67 6.27
C GLU A 32 -27.10 13.74 5.06
N GLU A 33 -26.56 14.10 3.90
CA GLU A 33 -26.64 13.32 2.66
C GLU A 33 -26.04 11.90 2.78
N ASN A 34 -25.09 11.73 3.70
CA ASN A 34 -24.39 10.45 3.88
C ASN A 34 -25.02 9.54 4.93
N GLN A 35 -26.11 9.94 5.59
CA GLN A 35 -26.74 9.15 6.65
C GLN A 35 -27.18 7.76 6.21
N LYS A 36 -27.64 7.59 4.98
CA LYS A 36 -28.09 6.29 4.44
C LYS A 36 -26.92 5.32 4.30
N ASP A 37 -25.77 5.79 3.81
CA ASP A 37 -24.58 4.97 3.57
C ASP A 37 -23.92 4.56 4.89
N PHE A 38 -24.03 5.41 5.92
CA PHE A 38 -23.38 5.26 7.22
C PHE A 38 -24.38 5.03 8.37
N ALA A 39 -25.53 4.44 8.10
CA ALA A 39 -26.48 4.11 9.14
C ALA A 39 -25.90 3.09 10.14
N PRO A 40 -26.10 3.27 11.48
CA PRO A 40 -25.52 2.38 12.51
C PRO A 40 -25.81 0.90 12.28
N LYS A 41 -27.00 0.57 11.75
CA LYS A 41 -27.43 -0.81 11.42
C LYS A 41 -26.54 -1.49 10.36
N ASN A 42 -25.75 -0.73 9.62
CA ASN A 42 -24.85 -1.26 8.58
C ASN A 42 -23.51 -1.73 9.15
N PHE A 43 -23.28 -1.58 10.44
CA PHE A 43 -22.01 -1.85 11.07
C PHE A 43 -22.14 -2.71 12.34
N ASP A 44 -21.27 -3.68 12.51
CA ASP A 44 -21.22 -4.51 13.71
C ASP A 44 -20.59 -3.80 14.92
N LYS A 45 -19.99 -2.60 14.70
CA LYS A 45 -19.31 -1.80 15.71
C LYS A 45 -20.21 -0.66 16.21
N LYS A 46 -20.23 -0.43 17.51
CA LYS A 46 -20.79 0.82 18.06
C LYS A 46 -19.85 1.96 17.78
N ILE A 47 -20.25 2.87 16.89
CA ILE A 47 -19.49 4.04 16.49
C ILE A 47 -20.25 5.29 16.91
N LEU A 48 -19.56 6.23 17.55
CA LEU A 48 -20.10 7.57 17.82
C LEU A 48 -20.22 8.31 16.50
N ILE A 49 -21.45 8.59 16.06
CA ILE A 49 -21.75 9.27 14.79
C ILE A 49 -22.27 10.68 15.09
N GLU A 50 -21.65 11.68 14.50
CA GLU A 50 -22.12 13.07 14.53
C GLU A 50 -22.46 13.54 13.11
N ILE A 51 -23.57 14.25 13.00
CA ILE A 51 -23.99 14.92 11.76
C ILE A 51 -23.50 16.37 11.81
N LYS A 52 -22.77 16.78 10.81
CA LYS A 52 -22.16 18.10 10.70
C LYS A 52 -22.26 18.65 9.29
N ASP A 53 -22.22 19.96 9.17
CA ASP A 53 -22.13 20.62 7.88
C ASP A 53 -20.79 20.35 7.20
N LYS A 54 -20.82 20.37 5.85
CA LYS A 54 -19.62 20.18 5.04
C LYS A 54 -18.47 21.11 5.44
N LYS A 55 -18.77 22.37 5.78
CA LYS A 55 -17.77 23.35 6.23
C LYS A 55 -17.06 22.96 7.53
N GLU A 56 -17.72 22.23 8.41
CA GLU A 56 -17.10 21.75 9.64
C GLU A 56 -16.15 20.59 9.36
N ILE A 57 -16.51 19.71 8.41
CA ILE A 57 -15.64 18.62 7.95
C ILE A 57 -14.44 19.18 7.18
N ASP A 58 -14.63 20.21 6.34
CA ASP A 58 -13.55 20.89 5.62
C ASP A 58 -12.45 21.39 6.59
N LYS A 59 -12.82 21.87 7.78
CA LYS A 59 -11.86 22.35 8.80
C LYS A 59 -10.93 21.23 9.30
N ILE A 60 -11.38 19.96 9.31
CA ILE A 60 -10.56 18.81 9.73
C ILE A 60 -9.43 18.53 8.73
N PHE A 61 -9.63 18.91 7.46
CA PHE A 61 -8.73 18.59 6.35
C PHE A 61 -8.10 19.82 5.69
N ILE A 62 -8.21 20.98 6.31
CA ILE A 62 -7.81 22.27 5.72
C ILE A 62 -6.33 22.30 5.29
N SER A 63 -5.46 21.64 6.05
CA SER A 63 -4.02 21.62 5.80
C SER A 63 -3.62 20.72 4.60
N GLU A 64 -4.43 19.72 4.24
CA GLU A 64 -4.07 18.74 3.22
C GLU A 64 -4.94 18.81 1.96
N ASN A 65 -5.92 19.70 1.91
CA ASN A 65 -6.86 19.86 0.78
C ASN A 65 -7.46 18.53 0.29
N ILE A 66 -7.93 17.70 1.22
CA ILE A 66 -8.47 16.37 0.92
C ILE A 66 -9.94 16.47 0.55
N VAL A 67 -10.30 15.84 -0.57
CA VAL A 67 -11.71 15.65 -0.96
C VAL A 67 -12.33 14.58 -0.07
N HIS A 68 -12.97 14.98 1.04
CA HIS A 68 -13.53 14.08 2.06
C HIS A 68 -14.92 13.51 1.71
N GLN A 69 -15.60 14.02 0.70
CA GLN A 69 -16.92 13.53 0.25
C GLN A 69 -18.01 13.56 1.33
N GLY A 70 -17.92 14.52 2.27
CA GLY A 70 -18.88 14.66 3.38
C GLY A 70 -18.72 13.62 4.49
N VAL A 71 -17.56 12.96 4.60
CA VAL A 71 -17.29 11.98 5.66
C VAL A 71 -15.88 12.14 6.23
N ALA A 72 -15.76 12.05 7.56
CA ALA A 72 -14.49 12.02 8.29
C ALA A 72 -14.57 10.99 9.42
N LEU A 73 -13.54 10.15 9.52
CA LEU A 73 -13.44 9.11 10.54
C LEU A 73 -12.18 9.31 11.36
N GLU A 74 -12.34 9.39 12.67
CA GLU A 74 -11.23 9.40 13.62
C GLU A 74 -10.84 7.98 14.00
N ILE A 75 -9.58 7.62 13.72
CA ILE A 75 -9.04 6.27 13.92
C ILE A 75 -7.71 6.32 14.68
N GLU A 76 -7.35 5.18 15.29
CA GLU A 76 -5.99 4.93 15.77
C GLU A 76 -5.15 4.21 14.70
N ASN A 77 -3.83 4.24 14.83
CA ASN A 77 -2.94 3.47 13.95
C ASN A 77 -3.21 1.97 14.07
N ILE A 78 -3.11 1.25 12.96
CA ILE A 78 -2.96 -0.22 13.00
C ILE A 78 -1.56 -0.52 13.55
N PRO A 79 -1.42 -1.46 14.49
CA PRO A 79 -0.10 -1.90 14.94
C PRO A 79 0.75 -2.36 13.75
N VAL A 80 1.99 -1.88 13.70
CA VAL A 80 2.95 -2.31 12.67
C VAL A 80 3.40 -3.73 12.99
N VAL A 81 3.39 -4.60 11.98
CA VAL A 81 3.92 -5.96 12.07
C VAL A 81 5.37 -5.95 11.61
N GLU A 82 6.28 -6.54 12.36
CA GLU A 82 7.67 -6.69 11.93
C GLU A 82 7.78 -7.74 10.81
N LEU A 83 8.75 -7.56 9.88
CA LEU A 83 8.94 -8.46 8.75
C LEU A 83 9.14 -9.92 9.18
N LYS A 84 9.92 -10.17 10.22
CA LYS A 84 10.16 -11.54 10.73
C LYS A 84 8.89 -12.17 11.30
N GLU A 85 8.09 -11.40 12.01
CA GLU A 85 6.80 -11.86 12.54
C GLU A 85 5.80 -12.16 11.41
N TYR A 86 5.71 -11.25 10.42
CA TYR A 86 4.90 -11.48 9.24
C TYR A 86 5.26 -12.79 8.52
N LEU A 87 6.55 -13.03 8.29
CA LEU A 87 7.03 -14.22 7.60
C LEU A 87 6.78 -15.51 8.38
N LYS A 88 6.86 -15.45 9.72
CA LYS A 88 6.55 -16.59 10.59
C LYS A 88 5.06 -16.95 10.60
N ASN A 89 4.20 -15.94 10.50
CA ASN A 89 2.74 -16.10 10.64
C ASN A 89 2.02 -16.23 9.28
N LYS A 90 2.74 -16.22 8.15
CA LYS A 90 2.13 -16.40 6.84
C LYS A 90 1.56 -17.82 6.70
N ASN A 91 0.27 -17.91 6.38
CA ASN A 91 -0.44 -19.19 6.26
C ASN A 91 -0.44 -19.76 4.83
N ASN A 92 0.01 -19.00 3.84
CA ASN A 92 -0.09 -19.36 2.43
C ASN A 92 1.22 -19.92 1.90
N SER A 93 1.14 -21.04 1.16
CA SER A 93 2.26 -21.58 0.39
C SER A 93 2.70 -20.63 -0.73
N LYS A 94 1.76 -19.88 -1.30
CA LYS A 94 2.01 -18.79 -2.26
C LYS A 94 1.94 -17.47 -1.54
N ASN A 95 2.97 -16.64 -1.68
CA ASN A 95 3.01 -15.31 -1.07
C ASN A 95 3.78 -14.34 -1.97
N THR A 96 3.21 -13.18 -2.22
CA THR A 96 3.84 -12.17 -3.07
C THR A 96 3.88 -10.84 -2.33
N VAL A 97 5.06 -10.22 -2.31
CA VAL A 97 5.27 -8.92 -1.67
C VAL A 97 5.82 -7.91 -2.67
N VAL A 98 5.51 -6.65 -2.41
CA VAL A 98 6.10 -5.49 -3.13
C VAL A 98 7.04 -4.79 -2.17
N VAL A 99 8.24 -4.46 -2.64
CA VAL A 99 9.28 -3.77 -1.88
C VAL A 99 9.56 -2.42 -2.54
N LEU A 100 9.51 -1.36 -1.76
CA LEU A 100 9.67 0.00 -2.22
C LEU A 100 11.02 0.55 -1.76
N ASP A 101 11.96 0.74 -2.71
CA ASP A 101 13.29 1.25 -2.43
C ASP A 101 13.31 2.78 -2.57
N ASP A 102 13.27 3.44 -1.42
CA ASP A 102 13.36 4.90 -1.26
C ASP A 102 12.27 5.73 -1.98
N ILE A 103 11.05 5.22 -2.05
CA ILE A 103 9.90 5.97 -2.55
C ILE A 103 9.37 6.86 -1.42
N THR A 104 9.31 8.17 -1.64
CA THR A 104 8.99 9.18 -0.63
C THR A 104 7.60 9.81 -0.81
N ASP A 105 7.09 9.88 -2.04
CA ASP A 105 5.77 10.46 -2.30
C ASP A 105 4.65 9.57 -1.75
N GLN A 106 3.94 10.10 -0.76
CA GLN A 106 2.85 9.41 -0.07
C GLN A 106 1.64 9.11 -0.99
N ARG A 107 1.46 9.86 -2.07
CA ARG A 107 0.41 9.58 -3.07
C ARG A 107 0.78 8.34 -3.87
N ASN A 108 2.03 8.23 -4.29
CA ASN A 108 2.53 7.05 -4.98
C ASN A 108 2.46 5.83 -4.07
N ILE A 109 2.90 5.92 -2.80
CA ILE A 109 2.79 4.83 -1.82
C ILE A 109 1.34 4.39 -1.67
N GLY A 110 0.39 5.33 -1.49
CA GLY A 110 -1.02 5.02 -1.39
C GLY A 110 -1.60 4.33 -2.65
N SER A 111 -1.23 4.81 -3.84
CA SER A 111 -1.64 4.23 -5.13
C SER A 111 -1.06 2.82 -5.33
N ILE A 112 0.19 2.60 -4.91
CA ILE A 112 0.84 1.29 -4.91
C ILE A 112 0.10 0.31 -3.99
N ILE A 113 -0.20 0.71 -2.76
CA ILE A 113 -0.96 -0.12 -1.81
C ILE A 113 -2.33 -0.49 -2.39
N ARG A 114 -3.00 0.45 -3.09
CA ARG A 114 -4.27 0.19 -3.78
C ARG A 114 -4.10 -0.87 -4.87
N SER A 115 -3.08 -0.76 -5.70
CA SER A 115 -2.77 -1.74 -6.74
C SER A 115 -2.42 -3.11 -6.14
N CYS A 116 -1.63 -3.13 -5.07
CA CYS A 116 -1.32 -4.35 -4.33
C CYS A 116 -2.59 -5.05 -3.83
N SER A 117 -3.53 -4.31 -3.25
CA SER A 117 -4.82 -4.86 -2.82
C SER A 117 -5.62 -5.41 -4.00
N ALA A 118 -5.70 -4.67 -5.12
CA ALA A 118 -6.46 -5.08 -6.30
C ALA A 118 -5.91 -6.36 -6.94
N PHE A 119 -4.62 -6.60 -6.84
CA PHE A 119 -3.93 -7.78 -7.37
C PHE A 119 -3.63 -8.85 -6.30
N ASN A 120 -4.27 -8.80 -5.12
CA ASN A 120 -4.09 -9.75 -4.02
C ASN A 120 -2.62 -9.94 -3.63
N ILE A 121 -1.88 -8.84 -3.49
CA ILE A 121 -0.52 -8.85 -2.96
C ILE A 121 -0.59 -8.85 -1.43
N ASP A 122 0.21 -9.69 -0.79
CA ASP A 122 0.10 -9.98 0.64
C ASP A 122 0.70 -8.88 1.53
N ALA A 123 1.77 -8.22 1.09
CA ALA A 123 2.39 -7.14 1.84
C ALA A 123 3.13 -6.12 0.96
N VAL A 124 3.26 -4.90 1.49
CA VAL A 124 4.13 -3.84 0.96
C VAL A 124 5.19 -3.54 2.01
N ILE A 125 6.47 -3.70 1.62
CA ILE A 125 7.64 -3.44 2.46
C ILE A 125 8.27 -2.12 1.99
N LEU A 126 8.57 -1.21 2.90
CA LEU A 126 9.15 0.10 2.58
C LEU A 126 10.04 0.61 3.69
N LEU A 127 10.85 1.64 3.41
CA LEU A 127 11.67 2.25 4.45
C LEU A 127 10.82 2.96 5.50
N GLU A 128 11.12 2.71 6.78
CA GLU A 128 10.43 3.32 7.92
C GLU A 128 10.47 4.86 7.85
N LYS A 129 11.58 5.45 7.42
CA LYS A 129 11.70 6.91 7.25
C LYS A 129 10.71 7.50 6.24
N ASN A 130 10.23 6.70 5.27
CA ASN A 130 9.30 7.09 4.22
C ASN A 130 7.84 6.74 4.55
N TYR A 131 7.61 6.00 5.64
CA TYR A 131 6.27 5.59 6.05
C TYR A 131 5.70 6.54 7.11
N ASN A 132 4.69 7.28 6.73
CA ASN A 132 3.92 8.09 7.67
C ASN A 132 2.53 7.48 7.88
N ALA A 133 2.38 6.69 8.95
CA ALA A 133 1.15 5.97 9.29
C ALA A 133 -0.09 6.88 9.49
N LYS A 134 0.08 8.20 9.59
CA LYS A 134 -1.00 9.18 9.76
C LYS A 134 -1.21 10.06 8.52
N ASN A 135 -0.51 9.78 7.43
CA ASN A 135 -0.59 10.60 6.23
C ASN A 135 -1.93 10.43 5.51
N LYS A 136 -2.77 11.44 5.59
CA LYS A 136 -4.13 11.45 5.03
C LYS A 136 -4.14 11.31 3.51
N MET A 137 -3.12 11.85 2.80
CA MET A 137 -3.02 11.71 1.34
C MET A 137 -2.74 10.27 0.92
N MET A 138 -1.90 9.56 1.67
CA MET A 138 -1.68 8.12 1.47
C MET A 138 -2.99 7.33 1.63
N TYR A 139 -3.75 7.57 2.72
CA TYR A 139 -5.07 6.95 2.91
C TYR A 139 -6.04 7.28 1.79
N LYS A 140 -6.07 8.53 1.33
CA LYS A 140 -6.92 8.95 0.23
C LYS A 140 -6.58 8.23 -1.07
N SER A 141 -5.30 8.17 -1.44
CA SER A 141 -4.82 7.50 -2.65
C SER A 141 -5.04 5.99 -2.58
N ALA A 142 -4.84 5.39 -1.42
CA ALA A 142 -5.07 3.96 -1.18
C ALA A 142 -6.56 3.56 -1.23
N SER A 143 -7.49 4.52 -1.09
CA SER A 143 -8.94 4.30 -1.25
C SER A 143 -9.48 3.08 -0.48
N GLY A 144 -9.02 2.90 0.77
CA GLY A 144 -9.40 1.80 1.66
C GLY A 144 -8.45 0.60 1.66
N ALA A 145 -7.54 0.49 0.71
CA ALA A 145 -6.58 -0.61 0.64
C ALA A 145 -5.60 -0.68 1.83
N MET A 146 -5.42 0.43 2.57
CA MET A 146 -4.67 0.45 3.84
C MET A 146 -5.20 -0.53 4.89
N GLU A 147 -6.45 -0.95 4.76
CA GLU A 147 -7.11 -1.89 5.67
C GLU A 147 -6.96 -3.35 5.22
N LEU A 148 -6.49 -3.60 3.99
CA LEU A 148 -6.51 -4.90 3.33
C LEU A 148 -5.11 -5.47 3.08
N VAL A 149 -4.09 -4.61 3.02
CA VAL A 149 -2.70 -4.99 2.72
C VAL A 149 -1.83 -4.76 3.95
N ASN A 150 -0.96 -5.72 4.28
CA ASN A 150 0.04 -5.53 5.34
C ASN A 150 1.10 -4.53 4.87
N VAL A 151 1.25 -3.41 5.59
CA VAL A 151 2.32 -2.45 5.34
C VAL A 151 3.40 -2.66 6.39
N ILE A 152 4.61 -2.98 5.94
CA ILE A 152 5.73 -3.42 6.79
C ILE A 152 6.89 -2.43 6.63
N PRO A 153 7.02 -1.45 7.52
CA PRO A 153 8.18 -0.57 7.52
C PRO A 153 9.44 -1.32 7.98
N VAL A 154 10.56 -1.06 7.30
CA VAL A 154 11.86 -1.63 7.63
C VAL A 154 12.93 -0.55 7.68
N SER A 155 13.96 -0.73 8.50
CA SER A 155 15.08 0.22 8.60
C SER A 155 16.03 0.15 7.38
N ASN A 156 16.12 -1.02 6.73
CA ASN A 156 17.04 -1.26 5.63
C ASN A 156 16.44 -2.25 4.61
N ILE A 157 16.37 -1.83 3.34
CA ILE A 157 15.80 -2.66 2.25
C ILE A 157 16.70 -3.85 1.94
N THR A 158 18.01 -3.67 1.84
CA THR A 158 18.96 -4.76 1.53
C THR A 158 18.84 -5.89 2.55
N ASN A 159 18.83 -5.56 3.84
CA ASN A 159 18.61 -6.56 4.90
C ASN A 159 17.24 -7.22 4.80
N ALA A 160 16.20 -6.47 4.42
CA ALA A 160 14.87 -7.05 4.22
C ALA A 160 14.86 -8.06 3.05
N LEU A 161 15.57 -7.77 1.93
CA LEU A 161 15.73 -8.70 0.82
C LEU A 161 16.46 -9.98 1.24
N GLU A 162 17.54 -9.88 2.02
CA GLU A 162 18.23 -11.05 2.57
C GLU A 162 17.30 -11.93 3.43
N VAL A 163 16.47 -11.29 4.28
CA VAL A 163 15.49 -12.01 5.10
C VAL A 163 14.45 -12.69 4.22
N LEU A 164 13.96 -12.04 3.17
CA LEU A 164 13.01 -12.63 2.22
C LEU A 164 13.63 -13.83 1.50
N LYS A 165 14.87 -13.72 1.00
CA LYS A 165 15.60 -14.81 0.31
C LYS A 165 15.79 -16.03 1.23
N LYS A 166 16.15 -15.82 2.49
CA LYS A 166 16.22 -16.89 3.52
C LYS A 166 14.87 -17.57 3.79
N ASN A 167 13.76 -16.93 3.40
CA ASN A 167 12.41 -17.47 3.48
C ASN A 167 11.86 -17.90 2.11
N ASN A 168 12.76 -18.24 1.17
CA ASN A 168 12.49 -18.80 -0.17
C ASN A 168 11.77 -17.85 -1.14
N TYR A 169 11.88 -16.53 -0.95
CA TYR A 169 11.40 -15.56 -1.94
C TYR A 169 12.43 -15.40 -3.06
N TRP A 170 11.96 -15.42 -4.29
CA TRP A 170 12.69 -14.91 -5.44
C TRP A 170 12.49 -13.40 -5.56
N VAL A 171 13.58 -12.67 -5.69
CA VAL A 171 13.61 -11.21 -5.68
C VAL A 171 13.80 -10.68 -7.09
N TYR A 172 12.79 -9.98 -7.61
CA TYR A 172 12.77 -9.39 -8.95
C TYR A 172 12.86 -7.87 -8.84
N GLY A 173 13.99 -7.29 -9.24
CA GLY A 173 14.19 -5.84 -9.30
C GLY A 173 13.68 -5.27 -10.63
N LEU A 174 12.81 -4.26 -10.57
CA LEU A 174 12.32 -3.56 -11.76
C LEU A 174 13.33 -2.49 -12.18
N ASP A 175 13.93 -2.67 -13.36
CA ASP A 175 14.95 -1.79 -13.92
C ASP A 175 14.76 -1.66 -15.44
N GLY A 176 14.52 -0.42 -15.93
CA GLY A 176 14.31 -0.15 -17.36
C GLY A 176 15.48 -0.58 -18.25
N HIS A 177 16.69 -0.71 -17.70
CA HIS A 177 17.90 -1.14 -18.43
C HIS A 177 18.17 -2.65 -18.32
N ALA A 178 17.31 -3.41 -17.65
CA ALA A 178 17.45 -4.87 -17.53
C ALA A 178 17.45 -5.55 -18.91
N LYS A 179 18.10 -6.71 -18.98
CA LYS A 179 18.10 -7.54 -20.19
C LYS A 179 16.83 -8.38 -20.30
N GLU A 180 16.37 -8.91 -19.16
CA GLU A 180 15.21 -9.79 -19.08
C GLU A 180 13.90 -8.98 -19.10
N ASN A 181 12.89 -9.50 -19.82
CA ASN A 181 11.58 -8.87 -19.83
C ASN A 181 10.68 -9.57 -18.81
N ILE A 182 9.72 -8.83 -18.27
CA ILE A 182 8.78 -9.36 -17.30
C ILE A 182 7.90 -10.48 -17.85
N GLU A 183 7.54 -10.40 -19.13
CA GLU A 183 6.71 -11.39 -19.81
C GLU A 183 7.38 -12.75 -20.02
N ASP A 184 8.72 -12.81 -19.95
CA ASP A 184 9.52 -14.02 -20.17
C ASP A 184 9.81 -14.78 -18.86
N GLN A 185 9.36 -14.26 -17.71
CA GLN A 185 9.67 -14.80 -16.39
C GLN A 185 8.79 -16.01 -16.02
N LYS A 186 9.41 -16.94 -15.31
CA LYS A 186 8.72 -18.01 -14.59
C LYS A 186 8.64 -17.67 -13.11
N TRP A 187 7.42 -17.63 -12.59
CA TRP A 187 7.19 -17.21 -11.22
C TRP A 187 7.30 -18.35 -10.22
N SER A 188 7.86 -18.05 -9.07
CA SER A 188 7.89 -18.95 -7.92
C SER A 188 6.59 -18.89 -7.12
N ASN A 189 6.47 -19.74 -6.11
CA ASN A 189 5.41 -19.64 -5.12
C ASN A 189 5.57 -18.41 -4.23
N GLN A 190 6.80 -17.92 -4.05
CA GLN A 190 7.09 -16.76 -3.22
C GLN A 190 7.90 -15.76 -4.03
N ASN A 191 7.32 -14.58 -4.24
CA ASN A 191 7.90 -13.54 -5.09
C ASN A 191 7.98 -12.20 -4.36
N ALA A 192 9.08 -11.48 -4.55
CA ALA A 192 9.27 -10.13 -4.08
C ALA A 192 9.61 -9.22 -5.26
N PHE A 193 8.72 -8.28 -5.59
CA PHE A 193 8.95 -7.28 -6.64
C PHE A 193 9.49 -6.00 -6.02
N VAL A 194 10.67 -5.56 -6.47
CA VAL A 194 11.37 -4.39 -5.92
C VAL A 194 11.28 -3.24 -6.91
N PHE A 195 10.81 -2.10 -6.44
CA PHE A 195 10.65 -0.87 -7.22
C PHE A 195 11.48 0.25 -6.60
N GLY A 196 12.27 0.92 -7.42
CA GLY A 196 13.07 2.07 -7.02
C GLY A 196 12.33 3.41 -7.16
N SER A 197 13.00 4.48 -6.78
CA SER A 197 12.50 5.86 -6.91
C SER A 197 12.41 6.30 -8.39
N GLU A 198 11.60 7.35 -8.68
CA GLU A 198 11.33 7.84 -10.06
C GLU A 198 12.59 8.51 -10.59
N GLY A 199 13.59 8.79 -10.26
CA GLY A 199 14.77 9.39 -10.88
C GLY A 199 15.94 8.42 -10.90
N GLU A 200 16.27 7.90 -9.73
CA GLU A 200 17.49 7.09 -9.56
C GLU A 200 17.23 5.59 -9.77
N GLY A 201 15.97 5.16 -9.78
CA GLY A 201 15.62 3.74 -9.85
C GLY A 201 16.02 2.99 -8.58
N LEU A 202 16.47 1.74 -8.74
CA LEU A 202 16.96 0.92 -7.64
C LEU A 202 18.36 1.35 -7.21
N ARG A 203 18.58 1.56 -5.93
CA ARG A 203 19.91 1.82 -5.39
C ARG A 203 20.85 0.64 -5.65
N ARG A 204 22.15 0.91 -5.85
CA ARG A 204 23.16 -0.08 -6.26
C ARG A 204 23.13 -1.36 -5.42
N LEU A 205 23.18 -1.24 -4.09
CA LEU A 205 23.18 -2.42 -3.21
C LEU A 205 21.88 -3.20 -3.23
N VAL A 206 20.73 -2.54 -3.44
CA VAL A 206 19.43 -3.19 -3.59
C VAL A 206 19.39 -3.98 -4.90
N LYS A 207 19.89 -3.37 -6.00
CA LYS A 207 20.00 -3.99 -7.31
C LYS A 207 20.87 -5.25 -7.30
N GLU A 208 22.05 -5.18 -6.64
CA GLU A 208 22.97 -6.31 -6.47
C GLU A 208 22.39 -7.46 -5.63
N ASN A 209 21.37 -7.17 -4.78
CA ASN A 209 20.67 -8.17 -3.97
C ASN A 209 19.43 -8.77 -4.63
N CYS A 210 19.03 -8.31 -5.82
CA CYS A 210 17.98 -8.95 -6.60
C CYS A 210 18.50 -10.24 -7.26
N ASP A 211 17.66 -11.28 -7.33
CA ASP A 211 17.99 -12.52 -8.05
C ASP A 211 17.84 -12.32 -9.56
N HIS A 212 16.86 -11.50 -9.98
CA HIS A 212 16.62 -11.11 -11.35
C HIS A 212 16.42 -9.60 -11.46
N LEU A 213 16.93 -9.03 -12.54
CA LEU A 213 16.57 -7.68 -12.96
C LEU A 213 15.70 -7.80 -14.21
N ILE A 214 14.49 -7.27 -14.12
CA ILE A 214 13.48 -7.39 -15.17
C ILE A 214 12.95 -6.01 -15.57
N LYS A 215 12.47 -5.89 -16.80
CA LYS A 215 11.89 -4.64 -17.32
C LYS A 215 10.51 -4.83 -17.92
N ILE A 216 9.76 -3.76 -17.89
CA ILE A 216 8.55 -3.58 -18.70
C ILE A 216 9.00 -2.96 -20.03
N LYS A 217 8.58 -3.52 -21.16
CA LYS A 217 8.80 -2.89 -22.47
C LYS A 217 7.94 -1.64 -22.61
N ILE A 218 8.57 -0.51 -22.77
CA ILE A 218 7.92 0.79 -23.02
C ILE A 218 8.48 1.42 -24.30
N ASN A 219 7.84 2.47 -24.79
CA ASN A 219 8.35 3.27 -25.91
C ASN A 219 9.72 3.85 -25.53
N LYS A 220 10.69 3.74 -26.44
CA LYS A 220 12.08 4.21 -26.25
C LYS A 220 12.22 5.71 -26.08
N GLU A 221 11.24 6.49 -26.51
CA GLU A 221 11.20 7.93 -26.34
C GLU A 221 10.76 8.37 -24.94
N ILE A 222 10.25 7.44 -24.15
CA ILE A 222 9.85 7.66 -22.75
C ILE A 222 10.89 7.02 -21.84
N GLU A 223 11.48 7.80 -20.94
CA GLU A 223 12.55 7.36 -20.06
C GLU A 223 12.05 6.34 -19.02
N SER A 224 10.90 6.61 -18.41
CA SER A 224 10.35 5.74 -17.35
C SER A 224 8.83 5.93 -17.21
N LEU A 225 8.20 4.99 -16.52
CA LEU A 225 6.83 5.12 -16.01
C LEU A 225 6.86 5.72 -14.60
N ASN A 226 5.80 6.45 -14.24
CA ASN A 226 5.55 6.72 -12.83
C ASN A 226 5.55 5.39 -12.04
N VAL A 227 6.15 5.37 -10.85
CA VAL A 227 6.37 4.14 -10.10
C VAL A 227 5.07 3.41 -9.75
N SER A 228 3.98 4.12 -9.45
CA SER A 228 2.70 3.46 -9.15
C SER A 228 2.09 2.79 -10.39
N ASN A 229 2.32 3.37 -11.58
CA ASN A 229 1.93 2.77 -12.86
C ASN A 229 2.80 1.54 -13.17
N ALA A 230 4.11 1.64 -12.96
CA ALA A 230 5.03 0.50 -13.13
C ALA A 230 4.63 -0.68 -12.25
N VAL A 231 4.31 -0.43 -10.96
CA VAL A 231 3.77 -1.46 -10.06
C VAL A 231 2.49 -2.08 -10.61
N SER A 232 1.53 -1.27 -11.04
CA SER A 232 0.23 -1.77 -11.53
C SER A 232 0.38 -2.64 -12.76
N VAL A 233 1.22 -2.24 -13.72
CA VAL A 233 1.52 -3.01 -14.95
C VAL A 233 2.23 -4.32 -14.58
N THR A 234 3.26 -4.26 -13.73
CA THR A 234 3.99 -5.44 -13.25
C THR A 234 3.05 -6.46 -12.63
N LEU A 235 2.22 -6.04 -11.68
CA LEU A 235 1.30 -6.92 -10.97
C LEU A 235 0.21 -7.49 -11.89
N GLY A 236 -0.26 -6.71 -12.86
CA GLY A 236 -1.21 -7.16 -13.88
C GLY A 236 -0.62 -8.27 -14.76
N ILE A 237 0.60 -8.07 -15.27
CA ILE A 237 1.33 -9.09 -16.06
C ILE A 237 1.60 -10.33 -15.22
N PHE A 238 2.09 -10.16 -13.99
CA PHE A 238 2.34 -11.25 -13.04
C PHE A 238 1.10 -12.13 -12.85
N ARG A 239 -0.05 -11.54 -12.53
CA ARG A 239 -1.29 -12.30 -12.30
C ARG A 239 -1.83 -12.97 -13.58
N LEU A 240 -1.63 -12.35 -14.73
CA LEU A 240 -1.99 -12.95 -16.02
C LEU A 240 -1.16 -14.20 -16.32
N LEU A 241 0.14 -14.14 -16.07
CA LEU A 241 1.06 -15.23 -16.34
C LEU A 241 0.99 -16.33 -15.28
N GLU A 242 0.77 -16.00 -14.00
CA GLU A 242 0.61 -16.98 -12.92
C GLU A 242 -0.58 -17.92 -13.15
N ARG A 243 -1.63 -17.46 -13.84
CA ARG A 243 -2.80 -18.30 -14.17
C ARG A 243 -2.56 -19.29 -15.31
N LYS A 244 -1.48 -19.10 -16.07
CA LYS A 244 -1.13 -19.96 -17.21
C LYS A 244 -0.19 -21.11 -16.84
N ASN A 245 0.39 -21.06 -15.64
CA ASN A 245 1.24 -22.10 -15.04
C ASN A 245 0.47 -22.83 -13.94
#